data_80154ea23b008884e20396c0540edab5
#
_entry.id   80154ea23b008884e20396c0540edab5
#
_cell.length_a   1.000
_cell.length_b   1.000
_cell.length_c   1.000
_cell.angle_alpha   90.00
_cell.angle_beta   90.00
_cell.angle_gamma   90.00
#
_symmetry.space_group_name_H-M   'P 1'
#
loop_
_entity.id
_entity.type
_entity.pdbx_description
1 polymer ?
#
loop_
_entity_poly.entity_id
_entity_poly.type
_entity_poly.pdbx_seq_one_letter_code
_entity_poly.pdbx_strand_id
1 'polypeptide(L)'
;MNRIFKNVLAVIIGWLGGSXVNMGLIELGHXVFPIAGFDXNDMNSLASLMPTLXPMYFIFPFLAHALGTLVGAXLAGRIATTHKMKFSMAXGGLFLVGGIMXNFMLPGPTWFAVVDXLIAYIPMAWIGGKLXQKYNNIKHLS
;
A
#
# COMPACT_ATOMS: atom_id res chain seq x y z
N MET A 1 14.59 -9.65 -22.81
CA MET A 1 14.74 -9.62 -21.35
C MET A 1 14.23 -10.93 -20.78
N ASN A 2 15.03 -11.53 -19.92
CA ASN A 2 14.65 -12.86 -19.48
C ASN A 2 13.48 -12.81 -18.49
N ARG A 3 12.75 -13.94 -18.42
CA ARG A 3 11.52 -14.01 -17.68
C ARG A 3 11.70 -13.76 -16.16
N ILE A 4 12.76 -14.35 -15.60
CA ILE A 4 13.04 -14.17 -14.19
C ILE A 4 13.34 -12.70 -13.87
N PHE A 5 14.15 -12.07 -14.71
CA PHE A 5 14.48 -10.66 -14.56
C PHE A 5 13.22 -9.79 -14.62
N LYS A 6 12.35 -10.07 -15.60
CA LYS A 6 11.12 -9.30 -15.75
C LYS A 6 10.20 -9.47 -14.56
N ASN A 7 10.11 -10.68 -14.02
CA ASN A 7 9.27 -10.93 -12.85
C ASN A 7 9.80 -10.22 -11.60
N VAL A 8 11.12 -10.22 -11.42
CA VAL A 8 11.72 -9.47 -10.32
C VAL A 8 11.47 -7.97 -10.50
N LEU A 9 11.66 -7.48 -11.71
CA LEU A 9 11.43 -6.07 -12.02
C LEU A 9 9.96 -5.68 -11.79
N ALA A 10 9.03 -6.60 -12.07
CA ALA A 10 7.62 -6.37 -11.84
C ALA A 10 7.34 -6.03 -10.36
N VAL A 11 7.92 -6.81 -9.46
CA VAL A 11 7.74 -6.57 -8.03
C VAL A 11 8.38 -5.24 -7.61
N ILE A 12 9.59 -4.96 -8.11
CA ILE A 12 10.28 -3.72 -7.76
C ILE A 12 9.49 -2.50 -8.25
N ILE A 13 9.03 -2.52 -9.50
CA ILE A 13 8.27 -1.40 -10.05
C ILE A 13 6.93 -1.26 -9.33
N GLY A 14 6.29 -2.38 -9.02
CA GLY A 14 5.05 -2.34 -8.25
C GLY A 14 5.26 -1.72 -6.88
N TRP A 15 6.35 -2.10 -6.21
CA TRP A 15 6.67 -1.54 -4.90
C TRP A 15 6.92 -0.04 -5.00
N LEU A 16 7.70 0.40 -5.98
CA LEU A 16 7.98 1.82 -6.16
C LEU A 16 6.71 2.61 -6.53
N GLY A 17 5.92 2.09 -7.46
CA GLY A 17 4.69 2.77 -7.89
C GLY A 17 3.66 2.84 -6.78
N GLY A 18 3.44 1.77 -6.08
CA GLY A 18 2.52 1.77 -4.95
C GLY A 18 2.99 2.67 -3.82
N SER A 19 4.28 2.73 -3.60
CA SER A 19 4.85 3.64 -2.61
C SER A 19 4.61 5.12 -2.93
N UNK A 20 4.50 5.34 -3.97
CA UNK A 20 4.26 6.51 -4.43
C UNK A 20 2.98 6.96 -4.15
N VAL A 21 2.09 6.17 -4.51
CA VAL A 21 0.69 6.44 -4.19
C VAL A 21 0.49 6.55 -2.68
N ASN A 22 1.11 5.63 -1.94
CA ASN A 22 1.02 5.65 -0.50
C ASN A 22 1.50 6.98 0.08
N MET A 23 2.68 7.42 -0.32
CA MET A 23 3.24 8.66 0.21
C MET A 23 2.42 9.87 -0.20
N GLY A 24 1.91 9.88 -1.44
CA GLY A 24 1.07 10.98 -1.90
C GLY A 24 -0.21 11.12 -1.09
N LEU A 25 -0.83 10.00 -0.76
CA LEU A 25 -2.07 10.04 0.02
C LEU A 25 -1.81 10.41 1.48
N ILE A 26 -0.70 9.96 2.05
CA ILE A 26 -0.32 10.40 3.40
C ILE A 26 -0.13 11.91 3.42
N GLU A 27 0.59 12.45 2.45
CA GLU A 27 0.84 13.90 2.39
C GLU A 27 -0.46 14.67 2.17
N LEU A 28 -1.34 14.16 1.31
CA LEU A 28 -2.64 14.79 1.08
C LEU A 28 -3.45 14.80 2.38
N GLY A 29 -3.40 13.72 3.13
CA GLY A 29 -4.10 13.63 4.40
C GLY A 29 -3.64 14.69 5.40
N HIS A 30 -2.36 14.97 5.45
CA HIS A 30 -1.84 16.02 6.31
C HIS A 30 -2.41 17.41 5.98
N UNK A 31 -2.77 17.38 4.95
CA UNK A 31 -3.27 18.53 4.47
C UNK A 31 -4.64 18.70 4.72
N VAL A 32 -5.37 17.77 4.47
CA VAL A 32 -6.81 17.82 4.65
C VAL A 32 -7.18 17.77 6.13
N PHE A 33 -6.54 16.92 6.90
CA PHE A 33 -6.76 16.77 8.33
C PHE A 33 -5.47 16.99 9.10
N PRO A 34 -5.02 18.25 9.26
CA PRO A 34 -3.77 18.49 9.98
C PRO A 34 -3.89 18.08 11.46
N ILE A 35 -2.83 17.51 11.96
CA ILE A 35 -2.79 17.00 13.34
C ILE A 35 -2.14 18.05 14.24
N ALA A 36 -2.90 18.58 15.21
CA ALA A 36 -2.37 19.54 16.16
C ALA A 36 -1.30 18.89 17.04
N GLY A 37 -0.21 19.58 17.23
CA GLY A 37 0.88 19.08 18.06
C GLY A 37 1.90 18.23 17.33
N PHE A 38 1.66 17.95 16.05
CA PHE A 38 2.60 17.15 15.27
C PHE A 38 3.72 18.04 14.73
N ASP A 39 4.93 17.57 14.91
CA ASP A 39 6.13 18.24 14.41
C ASP A 39 6.87 17.26 13.48
N UNK A 40 6.89 17.59 12.48
CA UNK A 40 7.44 16.96 11.53
C UNK A 40 8.69 16.57 11.71
N ASN A 41 9.49 17.32 12.38
CA ASN A 41 10.85 17.05 12.71
C ASN A 41 11.01 16.12 13.90
N ASP A 42 9.94 15.73 14.53
CA ASP A 42 9.96 14.88 15.73
C ASP A 42 8.90 13.78 15.62
N MET A 43 9.33 12.61 15.17
CA MET A 43 8.42 11.47 15.05
C MET A 43 7.87 11.01 16.39
N ASN A 44 8.55 11.30 17.49
CA ASN A 44 8.04 10.96 18.80
C ASN A 44 6.75 11.72 19.12
N SER A 45 6.60 12.95 18.61
CA SER A 45 5.37 13.71 18.82
C SER A 45 4.19 13.02 18.13
N LEU A 46 4.39 12.48 16.93
CA LEU A 46 3.34 11.75 16.24
C LEU A 46 3.03 10.44 16.96
N ALA A 47 4.05 9.72 17.39
CA ALA A 47 3.85 8.44 18.08
C ALA A 47 3.01 8.61 19.34
N SER A 48 3.23 9.71 20.07
CA SER A 48 2.46 9.93 21.31
C SER A 48 1.02 10.34 21.01
N LEU A 49 0.75 10.98 19.87
CA LEU A 49 -0.59 11.43 19.51
C LEU A 49 -1.44 10.33 18.88
N MET A 50 -0.82 9.41 18.17
CA MET A 50 -1.53 8.42 17.34
C MET A 50 -2.63 7.66 18.08
N PRO A 51 -2.39 7.13 19.28
CA PRO A 51 -3.43 6.35 19.94
C PRO A 51 -4.66 7.16 20.33
N THR A 52 -4.55 8.50 20.38
CA THR A 52 -5.63 9.38 20.83
C THR A 52 -6.43 10.00 19.69
N LEU A 53 -6.00 9.80 18.45
CA LEU A 53 -6.63 10.50 17.33
C LEU A 53 -8.00 9.92 16.99
N UNK A 54 -8.87 10.70 16.50
CA UNK A 54 -10.03 10.39 16.11
C UNK A 54 -9.99 9.64 14.92
N PRO A 55 -11.03 8.93 14.65
CA PRO A 55 -11.02 8.10 13.43
C PRO A 55 -10.81 8.83 12.12
N MET A 56 -11.25 10.06 12.00
CA MET A 56 -11.11 10.78 10.72
C MET A 56 -9.64 10.94 10.31
N TYR A 57 -8.74 10.94 11.27
CA TYR A 57 -7.33 11.06 10.97
C TYR A 57 -6.74 9.80 10.35
N PHE A 58 -7.47 8.69 10.36
CA PHE A 58 -7.01 7.43 9.79
C PHE A 58 -7.57 7.15 8.40
N ILE A 59 -8.44 8.03 7.87
CA ILE A 59 -8.99 7.85 6.51
C ILE A 59 -7.88 7.84 5.47
N PHE A 60 -7.04 8.87 5.45
CA PHE A 60 -5.98 8.93 4.44
C PHE A 60 -4.89 7.89 4.66
N PRO A 61 -4.44 7.61 5.89
CA PRO A 61 -3.54 6.47 6.07
C PRO A 61 -4.11 5.15 5.57
N PHE A 62 -5.39 4.87 5.84
CA PHE A 62 -6.01 3.65 5.33
C PHE A 62 -6.03 3.65 3.80
N LEU A 63 -6.48 4.75 3.19
CA LEU A 63 -6.50 4.85 1.73
C LEU A 63 -5.11 4.75 1.13
N ALA A 64 -4.12 5.33 1.80
CA ALA A 64 -2.74 5.24 1.34
C ALA A 64 -2.27 3.80 1.28
N HIS A 65 -2.55 3.03 2.34
CA HIS A 65 -2.18 1.62 2.39
C HIS A 65 -2.97 0.81 1.37
N ALA A 66 -4.29 1.03 1.32
CA ALA A 66 -5.16 0.23 0.44
C ALA A 66 -4.90 0.52 -1.03
N LEU A 67 -4.89 1.80 -1.42
CA LEU A 67 -4.70 2.17 -2.81
C LEU A 67 -3.25 2.02 -3.25
N GLY A 68 -2.31 2.25 -2.35
CA GLY A 68 -0.91 1.97 -2.66
C GLY A 68 -0.69 0.51 -2.97
N THR A 69 -1.26 -0.38 -2.16
CA THR A 69 -1.16 -1.81 -2.39
C THR A 69 -1.86 -2.21 -3.69
N LEU A 70 -3.06 -1.66 -3.91
CA LEU A 70 -3.81 -1.95 -5.14
C LEU A 70 -2.99 -1.58 -6.38
N VAL A 71 -2.45 -0.37 -6.42
CA VAL A 71 -1.66 0.09 -7.55
C VAL A 71 -0.39 -0.73 -7.69
N GLY A 72 0.30 -0.99 -6.59
CA GLY A 72 1.52 -1.79 -6.64
C GLY A 72 1.26 -3.18 -7.18
N ALA A 73 0.20 -3.81 -6.74
CA ALA A 73 -0.16 -5.14 -7.24
C ALA A 73 -0.58 -5.11 -8.70
N UNK A 74 -1.18 -4.03 -9.02
CA UNK A 74 -1.52 -3.91 -10.21
C UNK A 74 -0.54 -3.89 -11.07
N LEU A 75 0.51 -3.11 -10.86
CA LEU A 75 1.68 -2.97 -11.70
C LEU A 75 2.46 -4.27 -11.78
N ALA A 76 2.64 -4.91 -10.63
CA ALA A 76 3.37 -6.17 -10.60
C ALA A 76 2.68 -7.21 -11.48
N GLY A 77 1.37 -7.32 -11.37
CA GLY A 77 0.63 -8.31 -12.15
C GLY A 77 0.63 -8.00 -13.63
N ARG A 78 0.70 -6.72 -13.99
CA ARG A 78 0.74 -6.34 -15.39
C ARG A 78 2.11 -6.62 -16.02
N ILE A 79 3.17 -6.36 -15.29
CA ILE A 79 4.53 -6.46 -15.81
C ILE A 79 5.05 -7.89 -15.79
N ALA A 80 4.70 -8.68 -14.76
CA ALA A 80 5.16 -10.06 -14.65
C ALA A 80 4.78 -10.86 -15.90
N THR A 81 5.64 -11.78 -16.31
CA THR A 81 5.39 -12.59 -17.49
C THR A 81 4.76 -13.93 -17.16
N THR A 82 4.98 -14.43 -15.94
CA THR A 82 4.39 -15.71 -15.50
C THR A 82 3.88 -15.54 -14.08
N HIS A 83 2.95 -16.41 -13.70
CA HIS A 83 2.43 -16.44 -12.32
C HIS A 83 2.07 -15.04 -11.83
N LYS A 84 1.32 -14.32 -12.65
CA LYS A 84 1.08 -12.90 -12.42
C LYS A 84 0.46 -12.62 -11.05
N MET A 85 -0.50 -13.44 -10.63
CA MET A 85 -1.12 -13.24 -9.32
C MET A 85 -0.11 -13.45 -8.19
N LYS A 86 0.82 -14.40 -8.34
CA LYS A 86 1.82 -14.60 -7.30
C LYS A 86 2.69 -13.35 -7.11
N PHE A 87 3.04 -12.69 -8.20
CA PHE A 87 3.88 -11.49 -8.10
C PHE A 87 3.07 -10.28 -7.62
N SER A 88 1.77 -10.21 -7.96
CA SER A 88 0.89 -9.22 -7.35
C SER A 88 0.80 -9.42 -5.84
N MET A 89 0.64 -10.66 -5.41
CA MET A 89 0.55 -10.94 -3.99
C MET A 89 1.87 -10.71 -3.27
N ALA A 90 2.98 -10.89 -3.97
CA ALA A 90 4.28 -10.51 -3.41
C ALA A 90 4.35 -9.01 -3.09
N UNK A 91 3.80 -8.09 -3.83
CA UNK A 91 3.74 -6.91 -3.69
C UNK A 91 2.99 -6.60 -2.63
N GLY A 92 1.90 -7.25 -2.48
CA GLY A 92 1.05 -7.07 -1.32
C GLY A 92 1.72 -7.48 -0.03
N GLY A 93 2.45 -8.57 -0.09
CA GLY A 93 3.20 -9.03 1.07
C GLY A 93 4.25 -8.03 1.54
N LEU A 94 4.95 -7.40 0.60
CA LEU A 94 5.93 -6.37 0.96
C LEU A 94 5.24 -5.19 1.65
N PHE A 95 4.08 -4.75 1.13
CA PHE A 95 3.37 -3.66 1.76
C PHE A 95 2.83 -4.07 3.13
N LEU A 96 2.39 -5.33 3.26
CA LEU A 96 1.93 -5.82 4.56
C LEU A 96 3.06 -5.80 5.59
N VAL A 97 4.25 -6.27 5.21
CA VAL A 97 5.39 -6.21 6.11
C VAL A 97 5.70 -4.77 6.52
N GLY A 98 5.67 -3.85 5.54
CA GLY A 98 5.86 -2.43 5.84
C GLY A 98 4.80 -1.89 6.77
N GLY A 99 3.54 -2.30 6.57
CA GLY A 99 2.44 -1.87 7.43
C GLY A 99 2.58 -2.39 8.86
N ILE A 100 3.03 -3.62 9.01
CA ILE A 100 3.28 -4.18 10.33
C ILE A 100 4.39 -3.39 11.03
N MET A 101 5.45 -3.10 10.33
CA MET A 101 6.52 -2.31 10.89
C MET A 101 6.08 -0.91 11.33
N UNK A 102 5.33 -0.39 10.54
CA UNK A 102 4.86 0.78 10.73
C UNK A 102 4.07 0.86 11.86
N ASN A 103 3.35 -0.15 12.14
CA ASN A 103 2.48 -0.25 13.28
C ASN A 103 3.26 -0.36 14.60
N PHE A 104 4.40 -1.01 14.56
CA PHE A 104 5.29 -1.04 15.72
C PHE A 104 5.94 0.31 15.99
N MET A 105 6.27 1.05 14.94
CA MET A 105 6.97 2.32 15.07
C MET A 105 6.02 3.47 15.48
N LEU A 106 4.79 3.44 14.95
CA LEU A 106 3.78 4.47 15.21
C LEU A 106 2.48 3.79 15.61
N PRO A 107 2.41 3.21 16.82
CA PRO A 107 1.22 2.45 17.18
C PRO A 107 0.00 3.35 17.33
N GLY A 108 -1.03 3.06 16.56
CA GLY A 108 -2.31 3.74 16.63
C GLY A 108 -3.30 2.96 17.49
N PRO A 109 -4.58 3.33 17.40
CA PRO A 109 -5.61 2.56 18.11
C PRO A 109 -5.67 1.12 17.61
N THR A 110 -5.99 0.21 18.51
CA THR A 110 -6.09 -1.21 18.15
C THR A 110 -7.09 -1.44 17.02
N TRP A 111 -8.24 -0.74 17.04
CA TRP A 111 -9.25 -0.94 16.01
C TRP A 111 -8.67 -0.65 14.62
N PHE A 112 -7.85 0.39 14.50
CA PHE A 112 -7.28 0.74 13.21
C PHE A 112 -6.27 -0.32 12.76
N ALA A 113 -5.44 -0.80 13.68
CA ALA A 113 -4.48 -1.85 13.34
C ALA A 113 -5.18 -3.08 12.78
N VAL A 114 -6.30 -3.46 13.40
CA VAL A 114 -7.06 -4.64 12.95
C VAL A 114 -7.66 -4.40 11.56
N VAL A 115 -8.34 -3.29 11.36
CA VAL A 115 -8.97 -2.97 10.07
C VAL A 115 -7.92 -2.86 8.99
N ASP A 116 -6.86 -2.18 9.29
CA ASP A 116 -5.81 -1.94 8.33
C ASP A 116 -5.11 -3.25 7.90
N UNK A 117 -4.79 -3.95 8.73
CA UNK A 117 -4.15 -5.04 8.46
C UNK A 117 -4.88 -5.99 7.83
N LEU A 118 -6.20 -6.17 8.11
CA LEU A 118 -7.05 -7.18 7.48
C LEU A 118 -7.46 -6.78 6.06
N ILE A 119 -7.69 -5.52 5.79
CA ILE A 119 -8.32 -5.08 4.55
C ILE A 119 -7.36 -4.41 3.58
N ALA A 120 -6.38 -3.63 4.08
CA ALA A 120 -5.63 -2.74 3.20
C ALA A 120 -4.59 -3.44 2.34
N TYR A 121 -4.16 -4.65 2.69
CA TYR A 121 -3.01 -5.27 2.03
C TYR A 121 -3.38 -6.47 1.17
N ILE A 122 -3.68 -7.60 1.79
CA ILE A 122 -3.87 -8.83 1.02
C ILE A 122 -5.11 -8.78 0.13
N PRO A 123 -6.29 -8.35 0.62
CA PRO A 123 -7.44 -8.22 -0.28
C PRO A 123 -7.19 -7.22 -1.41
N MET A 124 -6.54 -6.11 -1.12
CA MET A 124 -6.27 -5.10 -2.15
C MET A 124 -5.25 -5.59 -3.17
N ALA A 125 -4.26 -6.37 -2.72
CA ALA A 125 -3.30 -6.96 -3.65
C ALA A 125 -3.98 -7.94 -4.59
N TRP A 126 -4.93 -8.72 -4.08
CA TRP A 126 -5.67 -9.66 -4.92
C TRP A 126 -6.50 -8.91 -5.96
N ILE A 127 -7.20 -7.84 -5.54
CA ILE A 127 -7.97 -7.03 -6.47
C ILE A 127 -7.05 -6.42 -7.53
N GLY A 128 -5.91 -5.87 -7.11
CA GLY A 128 -4.94 -5.30 -8.05
C GLY A 128 -4.42 -6.33 -9.04
N GLY A 129 -4.13 -7.54 -8.54
CA GLY A 129 -3.69 -8.62 -9.40
C GLY A 129 -4.74 -9.01 -10.43
N LYS A 130 -6.01 -9.05 -10.02
CA LYS A 130 -7.10 -9.33 -10.95
C LYS A 130 -7.23 -8.24 -11.99
N LEU A 131 -7.09 -7.01 -11.60
CA LEU A 131 -7.17 -5.92 -12.57
C LEU A 131 -6.06 -5.98 -13.62
N UNK A 132 -5.04 -6.30 -13.10
CA UNK A 132 -4.08 -6.40 -13.93
C UNK A 132 -4.19 -7.40 -14.87
N GLN A 133 -4.59 -8.55 -14.55
CA GLN A 133 -4.83 -9.67 -15.44
C GLN A 133 -5.95 -9.35 -16.44
N LYS A 134 -6.97 -8.68 -15.98
CA LYS A 134 -8.08 -8.28 -16.84
C LYS A 134 -7.58 -7.34 -17.94
N TYR A 135 -6.72 -6.40 -17.60
CA TYR A 135 -6.15 -5.49 -18.57
C TYR A 135 -5.36 -6.26 -19.63
N ASN A 136 -4.56 -7.22 -19.23
CA ASN A 136 -3.77 -8.01 -20.17
C ASN A 136 -4.68 -8.83 -21.11
N ASN A 137 -5.77 -9.37 -20.59
CA ASN A 137 -6.71 -10.11 -21.41
C ASN A 137 -7.39 -9.22 -22.45
N ILE A 138 -7.80 -8.02 -22.05
CA ILE A 138 -8.41 -7.08 -22.99
C ILE A 138 -7.42 -6.69 -24.08
N LYS A 139 -6.16 -6.47 -23.72
CA LYS A 139 -5.13 -6.11 -24.69
C LYS A 139 -4.95 -7.22 -25.74
N HIS A 140 -5.00 -8.48 -25.33
CA HIS A 140 -4.86 -9.60 -26.27
C HIS A 140 -6.07 -9.73 -27.19
N LEU A 141 -7.23 -9.28 -26.77
CA LEU A 141 -8.43 -9.35 -27.61
C LEU A 141 -8.44 -8.28 -28.71
N SER A 142 -7.71 -7.20 -28.52
CA SER A 142 -7.65 -6.15 -29.54
C SER A 142 -6.51 -6.39 -30.56
#